data_01fc6add4c9727f8a83e8f79d36331c6
#
_entry.id   01fc6add4c9727f8a83e8f79d36331c6
#
_cell.length_a   1.000
_cell.length_b   1.000
_cell.length_c   1.000
_cell.angle_alpha   90.00
_cell.angle_beta   90.00
_cell.angle_gamma   90.00
#
_symmetry.space_group_name_H-M   'P 1'
#
loop_
_entity.id
_entity.type
_entity.pdbx_description
1 polymer ?
#
loop_
_entity_poly.entity_id
_entity_poly.type
_entity_poly.pdbx_seq_one_letter_code
_entity_poly.pdbx_strand_id
1 'polypeptide(L)'
;MTILHGDDRFYNNIFVQKPIRPCMQDLADLMGNNGNMWDDCNVLTGTFKFNGYPTFDEWNRQFEGYCGMGSETTGNCYYDHLPVWASGNLYFNGARAWEKETDAVTDTEHTVDISIEEKEDGWYLKTNLYDIIKEENDGIISTETLGMAFEPEQKYENPDGSPIIFNQDFFGNHRNVKTVAGPFTDKKASEQKLF
;
A
#
# COMPACT_ATOMS: atom_id res chain seq x y z
N MET A 1 10.68 -0.73 -25.15
CA MET A 1 9.51 -0.18 -24.40
C MET A 1 10.00 0.01 -22.98
N THR A 2 9.99 1.23 -22.49
CA THR A 2 10.33 1.53 -21.10
C THR A 2 9.08 1.29 -20.29
N ILE A 3 9.18 0.48 -19.23
CA ILE A 3 8.10 0.28 -18.27
C ILE A 3 8.36 1.28 -17.14
N LEU A 4 7.49 2.27 -17.01
CA LEU A 4 7.52 3.20 -15.90
C LEU A 4 6.81 2.53 -14.71
N HIS A 5 7.47 2.53 -13.57
CA HIS A 5 6.86 2.07 -12.31
C HIS A 5 6.09 3.21 -11.66
N GLY A 6 5.02 2.88 -10.95
CA GLY A 6 4.10 3.80 -10.32
C GLY A 6 2.66 3.52 -10.75
N ASP A 7 1.77 4.49 -10.57
CA ASP A 7 0.32 4.35 -10.68
C ASP A 7 -0.25 3.36 -9.62
N ASP A 8 0.48 3.23 -8.52
CA ASP A 8 0.12 2.34 -7.42
C ASP A 8 -0.75 3.07 -6.39
N ARG A 9 -1.72 2.36 -5.82
CA ARG A 9 -2.64 2.88 -4.81
C ARG A 9 -2.69 2.00 -3.59
N PHE A 10 -2.36 2.59 -2.43
CA PHE A 10 -2.30 1.93 -1.13
C PHE A 10 -3.23 2.63 -0.16
N TYR A 11 -4.41 2.08 0.07
CA TYR A 11 -5.39 2.66 0.97
C TYR A 11 -5.83 1.66 2.04
N ASN A 12 -5.83 2.10 3.30
CA ASN A 12 -6.34 1.34 4.44
C ASN A 12 -5.74 -0.07 4.58
N ASN A 13 -4.48 -0.25 4.20
CA ASN A 13 -3.78 -1.51 4.40
C ASN A 13 -3.17 -1.58 5.81
N ILE A 14 -2.82 -2.80 6.21
CA ILE A 14 -2.05 -3.07 7.43
C ILE A 14 -0.75 -3.75 7.03
N PHE A 15 0.36 -3.11 7.31
CA PHE A 15 1.69 -3.61 7.06
C PHE A 15 2.33 -4.06 8.37
N VAL A 16 2.63 -5.35 8.48
CA VAL A 16 3.30 -5.92 9.65
C VAL A 16 4.62 -6.51 9.23
N GLN A 17 5.72 -5.92 9.70
CA GLN A 17 7.05 -6.47 9.44
C GLN A 17 7.21 -7.82 10.14
N LYS A 18 7.56 -8.84 9.37
CA LYS A 18 7.92 -10.16 9.90
C LYS A 18 9.43 -10.22 10.16
N PRO A 19 9.88 -11.09 11.08
CA PRO A 19 11.31 -11.35 11.27
C PRO A 19 11.96 -11.75 9.94
N ILE A 20 13.08 -11.10 9.63
CA ILE A 20 13.84 -11.37 8.42
C ILE A 20 14.59 -12.68 8.62
N ARG A 21 14.46 -13.60 7.68
CA ARG A 21 15.23 -14.85 7.71
C ARG A 21 16.72 -14.54 7.46
N PRO A 22 17.65 -15.17 8.18
CA PRO A 22 19.09 -14.90 8.00
C PRO A 22 19.56 -14.98 6.54
N CYS A 23 19.12 -15.98 5.78
CA CYS A 23 19.48 -16.11 4.37
C CYS A 23 18.96 -14.97 3.49
N MET A 24 17.87 -14.32 3.86
CA MET A 24 17.35 -13.14 3.16
C MET A 24 18.12 -11.88 3.55
N GLN A 25 18.57 -11.78 4.80
CA GLN A 25 19.43 -10.70 5.25
C GLN A 25 20.79 -10.76 4.54
N ASP A 26 21.41 -11.93 4.47
CA ASP A 26 22.67 -12.14 3.76
C ASP A 26 22.56 -11.73 2.29
N LEU A 27 21.42 -12.08 1.65
CA LEU A 27 21.15 -11.69 0.26
C LEU A 27 20.97 -10.18 0.11
N ALA A 28 20.21 -9.55 0.99
CA ALA A 28 19.99 -8.10 0.98
C ALA A 28 21.31 -7.34 1.19
N ASP A 29 22.14 -7.80 2.12
CA ASP A 29 23.45 -7.23 2.39
C ASP A 29 24.41 -7.38 1.20
N LEU A 30 24.37 -8.54 0.53
CA LEU A 30 25.15 -8.78 -0.67
C LEU A 30 24.72 -7.89 -1.83
N MET A 31 23.43 -7.68 -2.00
CA MET A 31 22.88 -6.91 -3.12
C MET A 31 22.97 -5.41 -2.86
N GLY A 32 22.71 -4.93 -1.65
CA GLY A 32 22.78 -3.52 -1.28
C GLY A 32 24.19 -2.94 -1.25
N ASN A 33 25.19 -3.78 -1.04
CA ASN A 33 26.60 -3.33 -0.96
C ASN A 33 27.28 -3.18 -2.33
N ASN A 34 26.65 -3.55 -3.43
CA ASN A 34 27.30 -3.58 -4.74
C ASN A 34 26.94 -2.41 -5.67
N GLY A 35 26.15 -1.42 -5.24
CA GLY A 35 25.76 -0.25 -6.05
C GLY A 35 25.06 -0.63 -7.36
N ASN A 36 24.37 -1.76 -7.38
CA ASN A 36 23.64 -2.25 -8.54
C ASN A 36 22.17 -1.82 -8.46
N MET A 37 21.45 -1.93 -9.59
CA MET A 37 20.01 -1.66 -9.73
C MET A 37 19.11 -2.50 -8.78
N TRP A 38 19.68 -3.19 -7.83
CA TRP A 38 19.07 -4.01 -6.80
C TRP A 38 19.18 -3.41 -5.40
N ASP A 39 19.63 -2.16 -5.29
CA ASP A 39 19.70 -1.43 -3.99
C ASP A 39 18.33 -1.37 -3.31
N ASP A 40 17.25 -1.59 -4.04
CA ASP A 40 15.88 -1.70 -3.55
C ASP A 40 15.46 -3.10 -3.07
N CYS A 41 16.35 -4.09 -3.06
CA CYS A 41 16.06 -5.39 -2.44
C CYS A 41 16.02 -5.30 -0.91
N ASN A 42 15.24 -4.33 -0.46
CA ASN A 42 14.98 -4.14 0.94
C ASN A 42 13.95 -5.19 1.39
N VAL A 43 14.34 -6.01 2.35
CA VAL A 43 13.46 -7.02 2.96
C VAL A 43 12.44 -6.42 3.92
N LEU A 44 12.50 -5.10 4.11
CA LEU A 44 11.54 -4.38 4.94
C LEU A 44 10.20 -4.22 4.23
N THR A 45 9.15 -4.25 5.04
CA THR A 45 7.75 -4.14 4.61
C THR A 45 7.27 -2.70 4.66
N GLY A 46 6.47 -2.28 3.67
CA GLY A 46 5.79 -1.00 3.68
C GLY A 46 5.89 -0.23 2.36
N THR A 47 5.28 0.94 2.35
CA THR A 47 5.23 1.83 1.18
C THR A 47 6.45 2.75 1.05
N PHE A 48 7.36 2.77 2.02
CA PHE A 48 8.61 3.56 1.97
C PHE A 48 9.45 3.32 0.72
N LYS A 49 9.27 2.19 0.05
CA LYS A 49 9.91 1.86 -1.23
C LYS A 49 9.64 2.88 -2.32
N PHE A 50 8.58 3.67 -2.15
CA PHE A 50 8.17 4.72 -3.07
C PHE A 50 8.67 6.11 -2.69
N ASN A 51 9.63 6.25 -1.73
CA ASN A 51 10.11 7.56 -1.30
C ASN A 51 10.66 8.44 -2.44
N GLY A 52 11.21 7.83 -3.48
CA GLY A 52 11.65 8.55 -4.69
C GLY A 52 10.53 8.85 -5.70
N TYR A 53 9.29 8.42 -5.45
CA TYR A 53 8.18 8.57 -6.39
C TYR A 53 7.43 9.89 -6.18
N PRO A 54 6.93 10.52 -7.25
CA PRO A 54 6.15 11.74 -7.12
C PRO A 54 4.73 11.48 -6.65
N THR A 55 4.12 12.48 -6.03
CA THR A 55 2.67 12.61 -5.98
C THR A 55 2.14 13.04 -7.36
N PHE A 56 0.82 12.95 -7.57
CA PHE A 56 0.18 13.41 -8.80
C PHE A 56 0.43 14.90 -9.07
N ASP A 57 0.39 15.74 -8.04
CA ASP A 57 0.64 17.17 -8.16
C ASP A 57 2.10 17.48 -8.48
N GLU A 58 3.03 16.73 -7.91
CA GLU A 58 4.46 16.88 -8.24
C GLU A 58 4.75 16.47 -9.68
N TRP A 59 4.14 15.37 -10.13
CA TRP A 59 4.24 14.94 -11.51
C TRP A 59 3.73 16.00 -12.48
N ASN A 60 2.56 16.55 -12.24
CA ASN A 60 1.98 17.57 -13.13
C ASN A 60 2.80 18.86 -13.14
N ARG A 61 3.34 19.27 -11.99
CA ARG A 61 4.09 20.50 -11.84
C ARG A 61 5.37 20.56 -12.67
N GLN A 62 5.99 19.41 -12.94
CA GLN A 62 7.20 19.37 -13.78
C GLN A 62 6.94 19.79 -15.23
N PHE A 63 5.69 19.78 -15.67
CA PHE A 63 5.28 20.17 -17.02
C PHE A 63 4.72 21.61 -17.10
N GLU A 64 4.63 22.32 -15.97
CA GLU A 64 4.16 23.70 -15.95
C GLU A 64 5.09 24.62 -16.77
N GLY A 65 4.47 25.43 -17.63
CA GLY A 65 5.21 26.35 -18.51
C GLY A 65 5.72 25.72 -19.79
N TYR A 66 5.53 24.42 -20.01
CA TYR A 66 5.86 23.77 -21.27
C TYR A 66 4.72 23.87 -22.28
N CYS A 67 4.98 24.61 -23.36
CA CYS A 67 4.08 24.67 -24.50
C CYS A 67 4.59 23.76 -25.62
N GLY A 68 4.29 22.46 -25.50
CA GLY A 68 4.65 21.46 -26.49
C GLY A 68 5.77 20.50 -26.06
N MET A 69 5.90 19.40 -26.76
CA MET A 69 6.92 18.39 -26.51
C MET A 69 8.27 18.83 -27.05
N GLY A 70 9.02 19.56 -26.23
CA GLY A 70 10.44 19.79 -26.50
C GLY A 70 11.23 18.51 -26.22
N SER A 71 12.19 18.18 -27.08
CA SER A 71 13.00 16.96 -26.95
C SER A 71 13.75 16.85 -25.62
N GLU A 72 14.11 17.97 -25.03
CA GLU A 72 14.87 18.03 -23.78
C GLU A 72 14.00 17.69 -22.57
N THR A 73 12.77 18.21 -22.48
CA THR A 73 11.83 17.92 -21.40
C THR A 73 11.33 16.49 -21.48
N THR A 74 10.96 16.03 -22.68
CA THR A 74 10.55 14.65 -22.88
C THR A 74 11.68 13.68 -22.50
N GLY A 75 12.93 14.03 -22.80
CA GLY A 75 14.09 13.22 -22.44
C GLY A 75 14.35 13.17 -20.93
N ASN A 76 14.14 14.27 -20.23
CA ASN A 76 14.43 14.35 -18.79
C ASN A 76 13.30 13.78 -17.93
N CYS A 77 12.04 13.93 -18.33
CA CYS A 77 10.89 13.50 -17.54
C CYS A 77 10.32 12.14 -17.96
N TYR A 78 10.65 11.65 -19.16
CA TYR A 78 10.10 10.41 -19.72
C TYR A 78 10.47 9.15 -18.91
N TYR A 79 11.55 9.21 -18.16
CA TYR A 79 12.06 8.09 -17.34
C TYR A 79 11.73 8.23 -15.87
N ASP A 80 11.05 9.30 -15.47
CA ASP A 80 10.62 9.46 -14.09
C ASP A 80 9.51 8.47 -13.74
N HIS A 81 9.49 8.07 -12.47
CA HIS A 81 8.43 7.21 -11.97
C HIS A 81 7.06 7.88 -12.08
N LEU A 82 6.04 7.08 -12.36
CA LEU A 82 4.65 7.54 -12.31
C LEU A 82 4.22 7.85 -10.87
N PRO A 83 3.17 8.66 -10.68
CA PRO A 83 2.68 8.99 -9.35
C PRO A 83 2.25 7.78 -8.53
N VAL A 84 2.33 7.93 -7.20
CA VAL A 84 1.85 6.97 -6.22
C VAL A 84 0.84 7.66 -5.30
N TRP A 85 -0.16 6.91 -4.86
CA TRP A 85 -1.18 7.36 -3.92
C TRP A 85 -1.19 6.43 -2.71
N ALA A 86 -1.01 6.98 -1.52
CA ALA A 86 -1.08 6.21 -0.29
C ALA A 86 -1.76 7.04 0.81
N SER A 87 -2.70 6.43 1.52
CA SER A 87 -3.38 7.06 2.64
C SER A 87 -4.01 6.05 3.60
N GLY A 88 -4.00 6.39 4.88
CA GLY A 88 -4.71 5.63 5.91
C GLY A 88 -4.15 4.24 6.19
N ASN A 89 -2.92 3.97 5.81
CA ASN A 89 -2.30 2.68 6.09
C ASN A 89 -1.71 2.64 7.51
N LEU A 90 -1.68 1.44 8.09
CA LEU A 90 -1.13 1.17 9.42
C LEU A 90 0.16 0.36 9.31
N TYR A 91 1.17 0.72 10.10
CA TYR A 91 2.50 0.13 10.06
C TYR A 91 2.93 -0.35 11.43
N PHE A 92 3.28 -1.65 11.54
CA PHE A 92 3.66 -2.32 12.78
C PHE A 92 4.99 -3.05 12.65
N ASN A 93 5.63 -3.30 13.80
CA ASN A 93 6.84 -4.10 13.94
C ASN A 93 8.04 -3.57 13.10
N GLY A 94 8.08 -2.28 12.81
CA GLY A 94 9.13 -1.68 12.00
C GLY A 94 8.83 -1.58 10.49
N ALA A 95 7.59 -1.91 10.07
CA ALA A 95 7.12 -1.53 8.74
C ALA A 95 7.10 0.00 8.59
N ARG A 96 7.31 0.52 7.38
CA ARG A 96 7.51 1.94 7.14
C ARG A 96 6.60 2.51 6.06
N ALA A 97 6.07 3.70 6.34
CA ALA A 97 5.28 4.47 5.39
C ALA A 97 6.15 5.17 4.33
N TRP A 98 5.57 5.46 3.19
CA TRP A 98 6.08 6.43 2.24
C TRP A 98 6.07 7.83 2.86
N GLU A 99 7.11 8.61 2.62
CA GLU A 99 7.28 9.94 3.24
C GLU A 99 6.18 10.96 2.89
N LYS A 100 5.48 10.75 1.77
CA LYS A 100 4.40 11.63 1.28
C LYS A 100 3.01 11.03 1.52
N GLU A 101 2.92 9.91 2.24
CA GLU A 101 1.64 9.30 2.58
C GLU A 101 0.85 10.16 3.56
N THR A 102 -0.44 10.32 3.32
CA THR A 102 -1.36 11.01 4.22
C THR A 102 -2.02 10.03 5.19
N ASP A 103 -2.28 10.49 6.42
CA ASP A 103 -2.99 9.72 7.46
C ASP A 103 -2.37 8.35 7.77
N ALA A 104 -1.05 8.22 7.54
CA ALA A 104 -0.30 7.03 7.93
C ALA A 104 -0.14 6.96 9.45
N VAL A 105 -0.37 5.78 10.02
CA VAL A 105 -0.13 5.53 11.44
C VAL A 105 0.97 4.49 11.59
N THR A 106 2.09 4.87 12.21
CA THR A 106 3.19 3.96 12.53
C THR A 106 3.21 3.70 14.03
N ASP A 107 2.94 2.46 14.41
CA ASP A 107 3.02 2.02 15.80
C ASP A 107 4.41 1.43 16.09
N THR A 108 5.11 2.05 17.02
CA THR A 108 6.45 1.64 17.49
C THR A 108 6.42 1.10 18.93
N GLU A 109 5.28 1.12 19.59
CA GLU A 109 5.14 0.75 20.98
C GLU A 109 4.66 -0.70 21.17
N HIS A 110 3.82 -1.17 20.25
CA HIS A 110 3.23 -2.50 20.36
C HIS A 110 3.88 -3.49 19.38
N THR A 111 3.94 -4.74 19.80
CA THR A 111 4.31 -5.85 18.90
C THR A 111 3.05 -6.56 18.43
N VAL A 112 2.90 -6.65 17.11
CA VAL A 112 1.83 -7.39 16.46
C VAL A 112 2.29 -8.80 16.16
N ASP A 113 1.56 -9.78 16.71
CA ASP A 113 1.69 -11.18 16.35
C ASP A 113 0.61 -11.54 15.34
N ILE A 114 1.02 -12.24 14.29
CA ILE A 114 0.11 -12.70 13.24
C ILE A 114 0.57 -14.05 12.69
N SER A 115 -0.34 -15.01 12.71
CA SER A 115 -0.12 -16.35 12.16
C SER A 115 -1.37 -16.87 11.47
N ILE A 116 -1.18 -17.77 10.52
CA ILE A 116 -2.27 -18.54 9.90
C ILE A 116 -2.02 -20.00 10.27
N GLU A 117 -3.02 -20.64 10.87
CA GLU A 117 -2.95 -22.02 11.33
C GLU A 117 -4.02 -22.87 10.65
N GLU A 118 -3.61 -24.04 10.16
CA GLU A 118 -4.51 -25.07 9.68
C GLU A 118 -5.03 -25.91 10.87
N LYS A 119 -6.35 -26.08 10.92
CA LYS A 119 -7.02 -26.98 11.86
C LYS A 119 -7.86 -28.00 11.09
N GLU A 120 -8.43 -28.97 11.80
CA GLU A 120 -9.23 -30.04 11.20
C GLU A 120 -10.40 -29.53 10.37
N ASP A 121 -10.95 -28.36 10.71
CA ASP A 121 -12.15 -27.79 10.12
C ASP A 121 -11.88 -26.50 9.29
N GLY A 122 -10.61 -26.14 9.03
CA GLY A 122 -10.27 -25.00 8.18
C GLY A 122 -9.04 -24.21 8.61
N TRP A 123 -8.90 -23.04 8.03
CA TRP A 123 -7.79 -22.13 8.26
C TRP A 123 -8.19 -21.00 9.20
N TYR A 124 -7.31 -20.68 10.13
CA TYR A 124 -7.56 -19.67 11.15
C TYR A 124 -6.47 -18.62 11.17
N LEU A 125 -6.89 -17.35 11.17
CA LEU A 125 -6.01 -16.24 11.48
C LEU A 125 -5.98 -16.02 12.99
N LYS A 126 -4.78 -16.01 13.56
CA LYS A 126 -4.53 -15.58 14.95
C LYS A 126 -3.75 -14.29 14.96
N THR A 127 -4.20 -13.30 15.72
CA THR A 127 -3.52 -12.02 15.87
C THR A 127 -4.03 -11.26 17.09
N ASN A 128 -3.14 -10.45 17.69
CA ASN A 128 -3.49 -9.45 18.70
C ASN A 128 -3.76 -8.06 18.08
N LEU A 129 -3.71 -7.95 16.77
CA LEU A 129 -3.78 -6.70 16.02
C LEU A 129 -5.01 -5.86 16.40
N TYR A 130 -6.17 -6.48 16.51
CA TYR A 130 -7.44 -5.80 16.77
C TYR A 130 -7.61 -5.31 18.21
N ASP A 131 -6.77 -5.76 19.14
CA ASP A 131 -6.67 -5.19 20.48
C ASP A 131 -5.87 -3.88 20.49
N ILE A 132 -5.00 -3.70 19.48
CA ILE A 132 -4.06 -2.59 19.35
C ILE A 132 -4.67 -1.45 18.51
N ILE A 133 -5.32 -1.77 17.39
CA ILE A 133 -5.90 -0.77 16.47
C ILE A 133 -7.08 -0.07 17.15
N LYS A 134 -6.93 1.23 17.37
CA LYS A 134 -7.97 2.08 17.96
C LYS A 134 -8.55 3.09 16.95
N GLU A 135 -7.77 3.46 15.96
CA GLU A 135 -8.15 4.44 14.96
C GLU A 135 -9.16 3.87 13.98
N GLU A 136 -10.13 4.69 13.64
CA GLU A 136 -11.05 4.47 12.53
C GLU A 136 -10.72 5.49 11.45
N ASN A 137 -10.45 4.99 10.25
CA ASN A 137 -10.19 5.84 9.10
C ASN A 137 -11.51 6.29 8.47
N ASP A 138 -11.55 7.51 7.97
CA ASP A 138 -12.61 7.97 7.10
C ASP A 138 -12.40 7.34 5.73
N GLY A 139 -13.23 6.36 5.40
CA GLY A 139 -13.28 6.08 4.00
C GLY A 139 -13.52 4.66 3.57
N ILE A 140 -14.70 4.48 3.05
CA ILE A 140 -14.96 3.46 2.04
C ILE A 140 -14.22 3.89 0.77
N ILE A 141 -13.27 3.07 0.34
CA ILE A 141 -12.58 3.30 -0.93
C ILE A 141 -13.54 2.99 -2.08
N SER A 142 -13.61 3.89 -3.03
CA SER A 142 -14.51 3.80 -4.18
C SER A 142 -13.81 4.22 -5.47
N THR A 143 -14.51 4.07 -6.60
CA THR A 143 -14.08 4.63 -7.89
C THR A 143 -13.63 6.09 -7.78
N GLU A 144 -14.35 6.90 -7.00
CA GLU A 144 -14.00 8.32 -6.81
C GLU A 144 -12.68 8.47 -6.04
N THR A 145 -12.45 7.65 -5.00
CA THR A 145 -11.19 7.66 -4.24
C THR A 145 -10.01 7.15 -5.09
N LEU A 146 -10.26 6.11 -5.88
CA LEU A 146 -9.24 5.52 -6.76
C LEU A 146 -8.86 6.48 -7.90
N GLY A 147 -9.78 7.31 -8.33
CA GLY A 147 -9.57 8.23 -9.44
C GLY A 147 -9.46 7.52 -10.79
N MET A 148 -8.54 7.97 -11.61
CA MET A 148 -8.28 7.38 -12.94
C MET A 148 -6.90 6.73 -12.97
N ALA A 149 -6.80 5.64 -13.70
CA ALA A 149 -5.52 5.06 -14.06
C ALA A 149 -4.73 6.10 -14.87
N PHE A 150 -3.44 6.25 -14.56
CA PHE A 150 -2.66 7.38 -15.01
C PHE A 150 -2.53 7.47 -16.55
N GLU A 151 -2.06 6.39 -17.18
CA GLU A 151 -1.81 6.41 -18.63
C GLU A 151 -3.08 6.29 -19.48
N PRO A 152 -4.01 5.34 -19.20
CA PRO A 152 -5.18 5.19 -20.03
C PRO A 152 -6.27 6.23 -19.75
N GLU A 153 -6.11 7.05 -18.71
CA GLU A 153 -7.11 8.02 -18.25
C GLU A 153 -8.52 7.40 -18.05
N GLN A 154 -8.55 6.14 -17.61
CA GLN A 154 -9.78 5.41 -17.39
C GLN A 154 -10.07 5.26 -15.89
N LYS A 155 -11.33 5.41 -15.52
CA LYS A 155 -11.76 5.17 -14.14
C LYS A 155 -11.60 3.69 -13.77
N TYR A 156 -11.36 3.44 -12.49
CA TYR A 156 -11.47 2.11 -11.92
C TYR A 156 -12.93 1.76 -11.71
N GLU A 157 -13.47 0.88 -12.53
CA GLU A 157 -14.89 0.50 -12.56
C GLU A 157 -15.05 -1.02 -12.59
N ASN A 158 -16.23 -1.50 -12.21
CA ASN A 158 -16.60 -2.88 -12.44
C ASN A 158 -16.73 -3.17 -13.95
N PRO A 159 -16.68 -4.45 -14.39
CA PRO A 159 -16.78 -4.80 -15.80
C PRO A 159 -18.09 -4.35 -16.49
N ASP A 160 -19.12 -4.05 -15.72
CA ASP A 160 -20.41 -3.54 -16.22
C ASP A 160 -20.47 -2.00 -16.25
N GLY A 161 -19.37 -1.31 -15.90
CA GLY A 161 -19.30 0.14 -15.82
C GLY A 161 -19.87 0.73 -14.52
N SER A 162 -20.32 -0.09 -13.58
CA SER A 162 -20.73 0.41 -12.27
C SER A 162 -19.54 0.80 -11.39
N PRO A 163 -19.69 1.77 -10.46
CA PRO A 163 -18.62 2.14 -9.56
C PRO A 163 -18.16 0.97 -8.67
N ILE A 164 -16.84 0.87 -8.47
CA ILE A 164 -16.27 0.04 -7.42
C ILE A 164 -16.54 0.71 -6.07
N ILE A 165 -17.02 -0.07 -5.09
CA ILE A 165 -17.22 0.39 -3.71
C ILE A 165 -16.78 -0.72 -2.76
N PHE A 166 -15.72 -0.49 -1.99
CA PHE A 166 -15.21 -1.44 -0.99
C PHE A 166 -15.97 -1.33 0.34
N ASN A 167 -17.28 -1.50 0.30
CA ASN A 167 -18.17 -1.36 1.45
C ASN A 167 -18.46 -2.69 2.19
N GLN A 168 -17.72 -3.74 1.88
CA GLN A 168 -17.77 -5.01 2.57
C GLN A 168 -16.40 -5.43 3.06
N ASP A 169 -16.37 -6.16 4.17
CA ASP A 169 -15.17 -6.80 4.68
C ASP A 169 -14.94 -8.17 4.01
N PHE A 170 -13.89 -8.88 4.44
CA PHE A 170 -13.55 -10.20 3.92
C PHE A 170 -14.69 -11.23 4.03
N PHE A 171 -15.55 -11.10 5.03
CA PHE A 171 -16.70 -11.98 5.25
C PHE A 171 -18.01 -11.47 4.64
N GLY A 172 -17.98 -10.36 3.91
CA GLY A 172 -19.16 -9.74 3.31
C GLY A 172 -19.96 -8.86 4.29
N ASN A 173 -19.44 -8.61 5.50
CA ASN A 173 -20.09 -7.70 6.44
C ASN A 173 -19.96 -6.26 5.95
N HIS A 174 -21.02 -5.47 6.11
CA HIS A 174 -21.03 -4.09 5.68
C HIS A 174 -20.06 -3.23 6.50
N ARG A 175 -19.26 -2.41 5.83
CA ARG A 175 -18.39 -1.41 6.43
C ARG A 175 -19.14 -0.10 6.59
N ASN A 176 -18.99 0.52 7.73
CA ASN A 176 -19.44 1.89 7.95
C ASN A 176 -18.47 2.89 7.29
N VAL A 177 -18.94 4.15 7.16
CA VAL A 177 -18.12 5.26 6.63
C VAL A 177 -16.84 5.41 7.43
N LYS A 178 -16.92 5.29 8.76
CA LYS A 178 -15.75 5.15 9.64
C LYS A 178 -15.47 3.66 9.83
N THR A 179 -14.32 3.22 9.40
CA THR A 179 -13.91 1.81 9.46
C THR A 179 -12.44 1.70 9.82
N VAL A 180 -12.06 0.57 10.34
CA VAL A 180 -10.65 0.26 10.55
C VAL A 180 -10.00 -0.18 9.25
N ALA A 181 -8.70 0.08 9.13
CA ALA A 181 -7.89 -0.49 8.07
C ALA A 181 -7.89 -2.03 8.13
N GLY A 182 -7.58 -2.65 7.00
CA GLY A 182 -7.48 -4.10 6.90
C GLY A 182 -8.77 -4.81 6.52
N PRO A 183 -8.76 -6.15 6.52
CA PRO A 183 -9.79 -6.95 5.87
C PRO A 183 -11.07 -7.16 6.69
N PHE A 184 -11.09 -6.86 8.00
CA PHE A 184 -12.21 -7.22 8.86
C PHE A 184 -12.84 -6.01 9.55
N THR A 185 -14.16 -6.03 9.64
CA THR A 185 -14.94 -5.02 10.36
C THR A 185 -15.07 -5.35 11.84
N ASP A 186 -15.16 -6.64 12.19
CA ASP A 186 -15.25 -7.08 13.57
C ASP A 186 -13.87 -7.19 14.21
N LYS A 187 -13.65 -6.36 15.26
CA LYS A 187 -12.41 -6.28 16.04
C LYS A 187 -12.29 -7.32 17.16
N LYS A 188 -13.27 -8.21 17.32
CA LYS A 188 -13.42 -8.96 18.59
C LYS A 188 -12.65 -10.26 18.69
N ALA A 189 -12.10 -10.76 17.61
CA ALA A 189 -11.52 -12.09 17.64
C ALA A 189 -10.00 -12.05 17.49
N SER A 190 -9.30 -12.46 18.57
CA SER A 190 -7.88 -12.83 18.49
C SER A 190 -7.64 -14.03 17.57
N GLU A 191 -8.70 -14.77 17.23
CA GLU A 191 -8.70 -15.89 16.30
C GLU A 191 -9.97 -15.84 15.43
N GLN A 192 -9.78 -15.92 14.09
CA GLN A 192 -10.87 -15.89 13.11
C GLN A 192 -10.71 -17.03 12.13
N LYS A 193 -11.78 -17.80 11.90
CA LYS A 193 -11.83 -18.79 10.84
C LYS A 193 -11.94 -18.07 9.49
N LEU A 194 -11.04 -18.39 8.58
CA LEU A 194 -10.97 -17.77 7.24
C LEU A 194 -11.75 -18.59 6.21
N PHE A 195 -11.63 -19.92 6.27
CA PHE A 195 -12.25 -20.87 5.33
C PHE A 195 -12.69 -22.11 6.06
#